data_dc0512970926909df20ea09fb5c6499d
#
_entry.id   dc0512970926909df20ea09fb5c6499d
#
_cell.length_a   1.000
_cell.length_b   1.000
_cell.length_c   1.000
_cell.angle_alpha   90.00
_cell.angle_beta   90.00
_cell.angle_gamma   90.00
#
_symmetry.space_group_name_H-M   'P 1'
#
loop_
_entity.id
_entity.type
_entity.pdbx_description
1 polymer ?
#
loop_
_entity_poly.entity_id
_entity_poly.type
_entity_poly.pdbx_seq_one_letter_code
_entity_poly.pdbx_strand_id
1 'polypeptide(L)'
;HHSSDSRMTAEPGIPVVGATGALDLELHADALPPAIAARFRHVTAGVTLRAPVAADTLRELHRQQLLLVQEDADGRVLRAARLQSPGALDELYAMAADTGLGVTVAPDRTRFALWAPTARNVALCLHRDGTGPAQSLEPLRQDSRTGVWSTVIDRDLSGQYYTYLVDVHVDGAGLVRNRVSDPYAISLT
;
A
#
# COMPACT_ATOMS: atom_id res chain seq x y z
N HIS A 1 -0.34 15.76 -5.84
CA HIS A 1 1.06 15.75 -5.36
C HIS A 1 1.40 14.44 -4.69
N HIS A 2 2.63 14.00 -4.83
CA HIS A 2 3.13 12.76 -4.22
C HIS A 2 4.56 12.94 -3.70
N SER A 3 4.95 12.09 -2.73
CA SER A 3 6.32 12.04 -2.22
C SER A 3 6.69 10.64 -1.75
N SER A 4 7.87 10.17 -2.16
CA SER A 4 8.45 8.88 -1.74
C SER A 4 9.23 8.96 -0.43
N ASP A 5 9.79 10.13 -0.07
CA ASP A 5 10.82 10.24 0.95
C ASP A 5 10.55 11.33 1.99
N SER A 6 9.81 12.36 1.62
CA SER A 6 9.58 13.53 2.47
C SER A 6 8.13 13.61 2.94
N ARG A 7 7.95 14.12 4.14
CA ARG A 7 6.63 14.50 4.61
C ARG A 7 6.11 15.69 3.81
N MET A 8 4.93 15.54 3.22
CA MET A 8 4.27 16.64 2.52
C MET A 8 3.39 17.45 3.49
N THR A 9 3.35 18.76 3.28
CA THR A 9 2.39 19.68 3.90
C THR A 9 1.72 20.51 2.82
N ALA A 10 0.41 20.76 3.00
CA ALA A 10 -0.41 21.56 2.10
C ALA A 10 -1.29 22.50 2.94
N GLU A 11 -0.81 23.71 3.12
CA GLU A 11 -1.53 24.75 3.88
C GLU A 11 -2.12 25.78 2.92
N PRO A 12 -3.37 26.23 3.12
CA PRO A 12 -3.99 27.24 2.27
C PRO A 12 -3.14 28.49 2.11
N GLY A 13 -3.04 28.99 0.89
CA GLY A 13 -2.36 30.24 0.55
C GLY A 13 -0.86 30.10 0.27
N ILE A 14 -0.26 28.93 0.47
CA ILE A 14 1.15 28.66 0.12
C ILE A 14 1.25 27.43 -0.80
N PRO A 15 2.35 27.27 -1.56
CA PRO A 15 2.58 26.06 -2.34
C PRO A 15 2.74 24.80 -1.47
N VAL A 16 2.48 23.63 -2.04
CA VAL A 16 2.76 22.35 -1.38
C VAL A 16 4.26 22.22 -1.11
N VAL A 17 4.60 21.84 0.10
CA VAL A 17 6.00 21.63 0.53
C VAL A 17 6.27 20.14 0.70
N GLY A 18 7.47 19.69 0.29
CA GLY A 18 7.92 18.31 0.45
C GLY A 18 7.43 17.34 -0.63
N ALA A 19 6.70 17.82 -1.64
CA ALA A 19 6.35 16.98 -2.79
C ALA A 19 7.59 16.69 -3.64
N THR A 20 7.72 15.44 -4.11
CA THR A 20 8.75 15.04 -5.10
C THR A 20 8.21 15.04 -6.52
N GLY A 21 6.89 15.15 -6.68
CA GLY A 21 6.22 15.29 -7.95
C GLY A 21 4.74 15.62 -7.81
N ALA A 22 4.13 15.93 -8.95
CA ALA A 22 2.71 16.19 -9.07
C ALA A 22 2.15 15.54 -10.33
N LEU A 23 0.87 15.26 -10.32
CA LEU A 23 0.11 14.77 -11.45
C LEU A 23 -1.15 15.61 -11.58
N ASP A 24 -1.32 16.23 -12.75
CA ASP A 24 -2.54 16.96 -13.06
C ASP A 24 -3.70 15.97 -13.29
N LEU A 25 -4.84 16.25 -12.68
CA LEU A 25 -6.04 15.48 -12.85
C LEU A 25 -6.95 16.17 -13.86
N GLU A 26 -7.57 15.38 -14.71
CA GLU A 26 -8.50 15.84 -15.73
C GLU A 26 -9.94 15.75 -15.23
N LEU A 27 -10.77 16.73 -15.60
CA LEU A 27 -12.21 16.62 -15.39
C LEU A 27 -12.77 15.49 -16.26
N HIS A 28 -13.50 14.59 -15.64
CA HIS A 28 -14.20 13.51 -16.33
C HIS A 28 -15.67 13.89 -16.49
N ALA A 29 -16.07 14.17 -17.72
CA ALA A 29 -17.42 14.67 -18.03
C ALA A 29 -18.47 13.56 -18.10
N ASP A 30 -18.06 12.30 -18.33
CA ASP A 30 -18.99 11.20 -18.47
C ASP A 30 -19.54 10.74 -17.12
N ALA A 31 -20.73 10.16 -17.14
CA ALA A 31 -21.31 9.55 -15.97
C ALA A 31 -20.45 8.37 -15.48
N LEU A 32 -20.32 8.22 -14.17
CA LEU A 32 -19.64 7.07 -13.58
C LEU A 32 -20.31 5.76 -14.02
N PRO A 33 -19.53 4.70 -14.28
CA PRO A 33 -20.09 3.39 -14.52
C PRO A 33 -21.10 3.00 -13.44
N PRO A 34 -22.26 2.39 -13.80
CA PRO A 34 -23.33 2.09 -12.84
C PRO A 34 -22.86 1.30 -11.62
N ALA A 35 -21.91 0.36 -11.80
CA ALA A 35 -21.35 -0.42 -10.71
C ALA A 35 -20.56 0.45 -9.70
N ILE A 36 -19.80 1.44 -10.19
CA ILE A 36 -19.08 2.39 -9.34
C ILE A 36 -20.06 3.31 -8.63
N ALA A 37 -21.05 3.86 -9.35
CA ALA A 37 -22.06 4.73 -8.76
C ALA A 37 -22.87 4.02 -7.67
N ALA A 38 -23.22 2.75 -7.87
CA ALA A 38 -23.93 1.92 -6.88
C ALA A 38 -23.07 1.64 -5.64
N ARG A 39 -21.77 1.36 -5.82
CA ARG A 39 -20.82 1.12 -4.72
C ARG A 39 -20.64 2.34 -3.83
N PHE A 40 -20.63 3.53 -4.43
CA PHE A 40 -20.42 4.81 -3.74
C PHE A 40 -21.67 5.68 -3.61
N ARG A 41 -22.88 5.08 -3.63
CA ARG A 41 -24.17 5.77 -3.54
C ARG A 41 -24.33 6.68 -2.33
N HIS A 42 -23.53 6.48 -1.29
CA HIS A 42 -23.53 7.29 -0.06
C HIS A 42 -22.65 8.55 -0.18
N VAL A 43 -21.84 8.64 -1.24
CA VAL A 43 -21.02 9.83 -1.49
C VAL A 43 -21.88 10.87 -2.22
N THR A 44 -21.90 12.09 -1.69
CA THR A 44 -22.59 13.21 -2.34
C THR A 44 -22.04 13.44 -3.74
N ALA A 45 -22.90 13.70 -4.70
CA ALA A 45 -22.51 14.02 -6.06
C ALA A 45 -21.51 15.19 -6.06
N GLY A 46 -20.41 14.99 -6.75
CA GLY A 46 -19.29 15.93 -6.85
C GLY A 46 -18.68 15.90 -8.24
N VAL A 47 -17.50 16.48 -8.34
CA VAL A 47 -16.72 16.47 -9.57
C VAL A 47 -15.96 15.15 -9.69
N THR A 48 -16.10 14.49 -10.84
CA THR A 48 -15.30 13.30 -11.14
C THR A 48 -13.99 13.74 -11.78
N LEU A 49 -12.89 13.25 -11.24
CA LEU A 49 -11.54 13.51 -11.73
C LEU A 49 -10.90 12.20 -12.24
N ARG A 50 -10.12 12.31 -13.28
CA ARG A 50 -9.38 11.22 -13.88
C ARG A 50 -7.87 11.47 -13.76
N ALA A 51 -7.13 10.45 -13.36
CA ALA A 51 -5.67 10.43 -13.43
C ALA A 51 -5.23 9.85 -14.79
N PRO A 52 -4.65 10.65 -15.70
CA PRO A 52 -4.31 10.20 -17.06
C PRO A 52 -2.98 9.43 -17.09
N VAL A 53 -2.84 8.39 -16.28
CA VAL A 53 -1.62 7.59 -16.17
C VAL A 53 -1.93 6.09 -16.24
N ALA A 54 -0.89 5.31 -16.57
CA ALA A 54 -0.97 3.85 -16.62
C ALA A 54 -1.15 3.23 -15.24
N ALA A 55 -1.72 2.02 -15.19
CA ALA A 55 -1.95 1.28 -13.95
C ALA A 55 -0.66 1.05 -13.14
N ASP A 56 0.48 0.79 -13.81
CA ASP A 56 1.76 0.60 -13.11
C ASP A 56 2.22 1.88 -12.39
N THR A 57 2.01 3.04 -13.01
CA THR A 57 2.28 4.34 -12.36
C THR A 57 1.36 4.52 -11.15
N LEU A 58 0.08 4.17 -11.25
CA LEU A 58 -0.85 4.23 -10.11
C LEU A 58 -0.41 3.30 -8.98
N ARG A 59 0.05 2.07 -9.29
CA ARG A 59 0.58 1.14 -8.29
C ARG A 59 1.76 1.75 -7.53
N GLU A 60 2.71 2.37 -8.25
CA GLU A 60 3.86 3.01 -7.61
C GLU A 60 3.46 4.25 -6.79
N LEU A 61 2.52 5.04 -7.26
CA LEU A 61 2.00 6.19 -6.52
C LEU A 61 1.33 5.78 -5.20
N HIS A 62 0.57 4.67 -5.18
CA HIS A 62 -0.06 4.17 -3.96
C HIS A 62 0.93 3.64 -2.90
N ARG A 63 2.20 3.50 -3.24
CA ARG A 63 3.30 3.19 -2.30
C ARG A 63 3.96 4.45 -1.72
N GLN A 64 3.44 5.62 -2.04
CA GLN A 64 3.95 6.93 -1.63
C GLN A 64 2.89 7.69 -0.83
N GLN A 65 3.27 8.83 -0.26
CA GLN A 65 2.29 9.79 0.26
C GLN A 65 1.56 10.43 -0.91
N LEU A 66 0.24 10.53 -0.82
CA LEU A 66 -0.61 11.15 -1.84
C LEU A 66 -1.46 12.25 -1.22
N LEU A 67 -1.42 13.44 -1.81
CA LEU A 67 -2.32 14.54 -1.52
C LEU A 67 -3.10 14.92 -2.78
N LEU A 68 -4.41 14.96 -2.65
CA LEU A 68 -5.28 15.62 -3.63
C LEU A 68 -5.32 17.11 -3.25
N VAL A 69 -4.88 17.96 -4.16
CA VAL A 69 -4.76 19.40 -3.91
C VAL A 69 -5.48 20.17 -5.00
N GLN A 70 -6.23 21.17 -4.61
CA GLN A 70 -6.73 22.21 -5.50
C GLN A 70 -5.87 23.45 -5.31
N GLU A 71 -5.30 23.93 -6.39
CA GLU A 71 -4.42 25.10 -6.42
C GLU A 71 -5.03 26.24 -7.24
N ASP A 72 -4.62 27.45 -6.95
CA ASP A 72 -4.89 28.62 -7.78
C ASP A 72 -3.89 28.71 -8.96
N ALA A 73 -4.02 29.76 -9.78
CA ALA A 73 -3.16 29.99 -10.94
C ALA A 73 -1.67 30.23 -10.57
N ASP A 74 -1.39 30.60 -9.33
CA ASP A 74 -0.04 30.82 -8.82
C ASP A 74 0.55 29.59 -8.11
N GLY A 75 -0.15 28.44 -8.14
CA GLY A 75 0.27 27.18 -7.50
C GLY A 75 0.12 27.20 -5.96
N ARG A 76 -0.74 28.05 -5.42
CA ARG A 76 -1.02 28.11 -4.00
C ARG A 76 -2.18 27.20 -3.65
N VAL A 77 -2.07 26.48 -2.57
CA VAL A 77 -3.13 25.59 -2.10
C VAL A 77 -4.40 26.37 -1.76
N LEU A 78 -5.50 25.98 -2.38
CA LEU A 78 -6.85 26.39 -2.00
C LEU A 78 -7.47 25.39 -1.03
N ARG A 79 -7.33 24.12 -1.34
CA ARG A 79 -7.81 22.98 -0.53
C ARG A 79 -6.90 21.79 -0.72
N ALA A 80 -6.76 21.00 0.33
CA ALA A 80 -6.04 19.74 0.26
C ALA A 80 -6.77 18.64 1.03
N ALA A 81 -6.68 17.42 0.52
CA ALA A 81 -7.15 16.22 1.18
C ALA A 81 -6.14 15.09 0.97
N ARG A 82 -6.04 14.22 1.95
CA ARG A 82 -5.26 13.00 1.83
C ARG A 82 -6.00 12.00 0.98
N LEU A 83 -5.29 11.38 0.05
CA LEU A 83 -5.89 10.42 -0.84
C LEU A 83 -5.69 9.02 -0.30
N GLN A 84 -6.80 8.36 0.03
CA GLN A 84 -6.86 6.93 0.31
C GLN A 84 -7.88 6.31 -0.65
N SER A 85 -7.47 5.31 -1.40
CA SER A 85 -8.27 4.72 -2.46
C SER A 85 -8.33 3.19 -2.33
N PRO A 86 -8.98 2.63 -1.28
CA PRO A 86 -9.06 1.19 -1.09
C PRO A 86 -9.69 0.49 -2.30
N GLY A 87 -10.72 1.08 -2.91
CA GLY A 87 -11.33 0.53 -4.13
C GLY A 87 -10.39 0.50 -5.33
N ALA A 88 -9.49 1.47 -5.46
CA ALA A 88 -8.46 1.44 -6.51
C ALA A 88 -7.44 0.32 -6.26
N LEU A 89 -7.06 0.06 -5.00
CA LEU A 89 -6.18 -1.06 -4.67
C LEU A 89 -6.82 -2.41 -5.00
N ASP A 90 -8.11 -2.59 -4.71
CA ASP A 90 -8.85 -3.81 -5.05
C ASP A 90 -8.84 -4.06 -6.57
N GLU A 91 -9.01 -3.03 -7.39
CA GLU A 91 -8.98 -3.15 -8.86
C GLU A 91 -7.58 -3.33 -9.41
N LEU A 92 -6.61 -2.53 -8.95
CA LEU A 92 -5.21 -2.59 -9.41
C LEU A 92 -4.55 -3.93 -9.11
N TYR A 93 -4.99 -4.60 -8.04
CA TYR A 93 -4.41 -5.85 -7.54
C TYR A 93 -5.44 -7.01 -7.51
N ALA A 94 -6.48 -6.97 -8.34
CA ALA A 94 -7.53 -7.99 -8.40
C ALA A 94 -6.97 -9.42 -8.59
N MET A 95 -5.82 -9.55 -9.27
CA MET A 95 -5.14 -10.84 -9.45
C MET A 95 -4.63 -11.46 -8.14
N ALA A 96 -4.56 -10.69 -7.06
CA ALA A 96 -4.17 -11.22 -5.74
C ALA A 96 -5.20 -12.22 -5.18
N ALA A 97 -6.46 -12.13 -5.61
CA ALA A 97 -7.54 -13.00 -5.15
C ALA A 97 -7.25 -14.50 -5.37
N ASP A 98 -6.50 -14.81 -6.44
CA ASP A 98 -6.13 -16.19 -6.79
C ASP A 98 -4.76 -16.61 -6.22
N THR A 99 -4.14 -15.77 -5.39
CA THR A 99 -2.81 -16.05 -4.83
C THR A 99 -2.94 -16.64 -3.44
N GLY A 100 -2.31 -17.79 -3.19
CA GLY A 100 -2.22 -18.36 -1.84
C GLY A 100 -1.43 -17.43 -0.91
N LEU A 101 -2.08 -16.96 0.15
CA LEU A 101 -1.50 -16.11 1.19
C LEU A 101 -1.19 -16.91 2.46
N GLY A 102 -0.41 -16.32 3.35
CA GLY A 102 0.03 -16.96 4.59
C GLY A 102 1.25 -17.87 4.40
N VAL A 103 1.40 -18.82 5.31
CA VAL A 103 2.50 -19.79 5.32
C VAL A 103 2.08 -21.11 4.70
N THR A 104 2.96 -21.68 3.86
CA THR A 104 2.82 -23.03 3.33
C THR A 104 4.09 -23.80 3.65
N VAL A 105 3.97 -24.86 4.45
CA VAL A 105 5.08 -25.69 4.90
C VAL A 105 5.12 -26.98 4.09
N ALA A 106 6.31 -27.35 3.62
CA ALA A 106 6.62 -28.63 3.01
C ALA A 106 7.90 -29.21 3.66
N PRO A 107 8.18 -30.50 3.52
CA PRO A 107 9.34 -31.14 4.18
C PRO A 107 10.71 -30.53 3.84
N ASP A 108 10.85 -29.95 2.65
CA ASP A 108 12.09 -29.38 2.11
C ASP A 108 12.09 -27.85 2.02
N ARG A 109 10.93 -27.22 2.20
CA ARG A 109 10.81 -25.77 2.05
C ARG A 109 9.60 -25.20 2.79
N THR A 110 9.68 -23.92 3.12
CA THR A 110 8.56 -23.15 3.65
C THR A 110 8.40 -21.87 2.85
N ARG A 111 7.19 -21.62 2.34
CA ARG A 111 6.84 -20.39 1.62
C ARG A 111 6.03 -19.46 2.52
N PHE A 112 6.38 -18.18 2.51
CA PHE A 112 5.65 -17.11 3.17
C PHE A 112 5.12 -16.14 2.13
N ALA A 113 3.88 -15.70 2.27
CA ALA A 113 3.23 -14.74 1.37
C ALA A 113 2.29 -13.80 2.11
N LEU A 114 2.52 -12.51 1.95
CA LEU A 114 1.75 -11.42 2.55
C LEU A 114 1.24 -10.46 1.47
N TRP A 115 -0.06 -10.17 1.48
CA TRP A 115 -0.60 -9.11 0.64
C TRP A 115 -0.42 -7.76 1.33
N ALA A 116 0.48 -6.94 0.80
CA ALA A 116 0.79 -5.61 1.30
C ALA A 116 1.15 -4.68 0.12
N PRO A 117 0.16 -4.34 -0.74
CA PRO A 117 0.41 -3.67 -2.01
C PRO A 117 1.03 -2.28 -1.86
N THR A 118 0.74 -1.58 -0.76
CA THR A 118 1.26 -0.23 -0.47
C THR A 118 2.58 -0.23 0.29
N ALA A 119 3.09 -1.40 0.68
CA ALA A 119 4.36 -1.49 1.40
C ALA A 119 5.54 -1.08 0.51
N ARG A 120 6.50 -0.39 1.11
CA ARG A 120 7.79 -0.04 0.47
C ARG A 120 8.78 -1.19 0.58
N ASN A 121 8.72 -1.90 1.70
CA ASN A 121 9.55 -3.07 1.96
C ASN A 121 8.86 -4.01 2.93
N VAL A 122 9.10 -5.31 2.79
CA VAL A 122 8.64 -6.34 3.71
C VAL A 122 9.79 -7.32 4.00
N ALA A 123 9.97 -7.62 5.28
CA ALA A 123 10.91 -8.64 5.72
C ALA A 123 10.25 -9.61 6.71
N LEU A 124 10.59 -10.88 6.62
CA LEU A 124 10.17 -11.93 7.55
C LEU A 124 11.13 -11.98 8.73
N CYS A 125 10.61 -11.94 9.94
CA CYS A 125 11.34 -12.21 11.17
C CYS A 125 11.01 -13.62 11.63
N LEU A 126 12.02 -14.48 11.76
CA LEU A 126 11.89 -15.80 12.36
C LEU A 126 12.29 -15.72 13.83
N HIS A 127 11.49 -16.34 14.71
CA HIS A 127 11.70 -16.35 16.15
C HIS A 127 11.82 -17.80 16.64
N ARG A 128 12.62 -18.00 17.68
CA ARG A 128 12.73 -19.30 18.33
C ARG A 128 11.50 -19.63 19.17
N ASP A 129 10.94 -18.61 19.79
CA ASP A 129 9.78 -18.70 20.66
C ASP A 129 8.86 -17.51 20.44
N GLY A 130 7.64 -17.53 20.99
CA GLY A 130 6.61 -16.51 20.75
C GLY A 130 6.93 -15.13 21.32
N THR A 131 7.92 -14.97 22.18
CA THR A 131 8.20 -13.73 22.92
C THR A 131 9.61 -13.19 22.74
N GLY A 132 10.52 -14.01 22.20
CA GLY A 132 11.93 -13.68 22.04
C GLY A 132 12.23 -12.75 20.85
N PRO A 133 13.48 -12.27 20.75
CA PRO A 133 13.95 -11.51 19.61
C PRO A 133 13.97 -12.37 18.34
N ALA A 134 13.93 -11.70 17.18
CA ALA A 134 14.12 -12.39 15.92
C ALA A 134 15.54 -12.96 15.81
N GLN A 135 15.64 -14.21 15.34
CA GLN A 135 16.91 -14.90 15.08
C GLN A 135 17.45 -14.61 13.68
N SER A 136 16.56 -14.42 12.72
CA SER A 136 16.92 -14.03 11.36
C SER A 136 15.89 -13.06 10.77
N LEU A 137 16.35 -12.35 9.77
CA LEU A 137 15.57 -11.39 8.99
C LEU A 137 15.74 -11.73 7.51
N GLU A 138 14.66 -12.14 6.86
CA GLU A 138 14.66 -12.56 5.46
C GLU A 138 13.85 -11.56 4.62
N PRO A 139 14.45 -10.95 3.58
CA PRO A 139 13.70 -10.03 2.73
C PRO A 139 12.69 -10.78 1.87
N LEU A 140 11.50 -10.17 1.69
CA LEU A 140 10.51 -10.64 0.73
C LEU A 140 10.64 -9.85 -0.58
N ARG A 141 10.16 -10.46 -1.66
CA ARG A 141 10.05 -9.81 -2.97
C ARG A 141 8.59 -9.59 -3.32
N GLN A 142 8.27 -8.40 -3.83
CA GLN A 142 6.94 -8.07 -4.29
C GLN A 142 6.74 -8.51 -5.74
N ASP A 143 5.62 -9.17 -5.99
CA ASP A 143 5.04 -9.24 -7.33
C ASP A 143 4.22 -7.97 -7.56
N SER A 144 4.64 -7.12 -8.49
CA SER A 144 3.99 -5.84 -8.77
C SER A 144 2.58 -5.96 -9.33
N ARG A 145 2.20 -7.12 -9.89
CA ARG A 145 0.86 -7.36 -10.46
C ARG A 145 -0.16 -7.72 -9.41
N THR A 146 0.26 -8.45 -8.38
CA THR A 146 -0.61 -8.92 -7.29
C THR A 146 -0.45 -8.11 -6.01
N GLY A 147 0.65 -7.34 -5.86
CA GLY A 147 0.98 -6.66 -4.62
C GLY A 147 1.37 -7.62 -3.48
N VAL A 148 1.54 -8.90 -3.78
CA VAL A 148 1.93 -9.94 -2.82
C VAL A 148 3.44 -9.93 -2.64
N TRP A 149 3.88 -9.90 -1.41
CA TRP A 149 5.25 -10.08 -1.00
C TRP A 149 5.48 -11.53 -0.61
N SER A 150 6.53 -12.16 -1.12
CA SER A 150 6.79 -13.56 -0.80
C SER A 150 8.29 -13.88 -0.71
N THR A 151 8.59 -14.93 0.05
CA THR A 151 9.91 -15.59 0.09
C THR A 151 9.73 -17.09 0.27
N VAL A 152 10.73 -17.85 -0.13
CA VAL A 152 10.83 -19.30 0.11
C VAL A 152 12.13 -19.55 0.87
N ILE A 153 12.03 -20.34 1.92
CA ILE A 153 13.18 -20.80 2.72
C ILE A 153 13.29 -22.29 2.53
N ASP A 154 14.46 -22.78 2.08
CA ASP A 154 14.71 -24.18 1.73
C ASP A 154 14.93 -25.04 2.98
N ARG A 155 13.95 -25.09 3.83
CA ARG A 155 13.84 -25.98 5.00
C ARG A 155 12.43 -26.04 5.55
N ASP A 156 12.14 -27.08 6.29
CA ASP A 156 10.92 -27.19 7.11
C ASP A 156 11.02 -26.22 8.30
N LEU A 157 10.04 -25.32 8.42
CA LEU A 157 9.89 -24.39 9.54
C LEU A 157 8.65 -24.69 10.39
N SER A 158 8.17 -25.94 10.39
CA SER A 158 7.07 -26.37 11.26
C SER A 158 7.35 -26.03 12.73
N GLY A 159 6.37 -25.42 13.39
CA GLY A 159 6.48 -25.02 14.80
C GLY A 159 7.35 -23.78 15.07
N GLN A 160 7.86 -23.12 14.04
CA GLN A 160 8.61 -21.88 14.19
C GLN A 160 7.67 -20.68 14.23
N TYR A 161 7.95 -19.72 15.10
CA TYR A 161 7.22 -18.46 15.17
C TYR A 161 7.77 -17.43 14.18
N TYR A 162 6.89 -16.61 13.65
CA TYR A 162 7.30 -15.56 12.72
C TYR A 162 6.42 -14.30 12.83
N THR A 163 6.98 -13.18 12.42
CA THR A 163 6.31 -11.90 12.21
C THR A 163 6.84 -11.24 10.96
N TYR A 164 6.16 -10.22 10.47
CA TYR A 164 6.69 -9.39 9.39
C TYR A 164 7.11 -8.02 9.90
N LEU A 165 8.16 -7.45 9.31
CA LEU A 165 8.46 -6.02 9.35
C LEU A 165 7.98 -5.42 8.04
N VAL A 166 7.10 -4.43 8.12
CA VAL A 166 6.48 -3.80 6.96
C VAL A 166 6.76 -2.30 7.00
N ASP A 167 7.42 -1.80 5.97
CA ASP A 167 7.68 -0.38 5.80
C ASP A 167 6.57 0.23 4.95
N VAL A 168 5.79 1.14 5.51
CA VAL A 168 4.68 1.82 4.85
C VAL A 168 4.70 3.32 5.13
N HIS A 169 4.18 4.11 4.20
CA HIS A 169 3.89 5.50 4.49
C HIS A 169 2.64 5.60 5.37
N VAL A 170 2.82 6.21 6.53
CA VAL A 170 1.75 6.54 7.47
C VAL A 170 1.56 8.04 7.48
N ASP A 171 0.31 8.43 7.35
CA ASP A 171 -0.08 9.80 7.32
C ASP A 171 0.37 10.59 8.57
N GLY A 172 1.01 11.73 8.34
CA GLY A 172 1.57 12.55 9.41
C GLY A 172 2.87 12.04 10.04
N ALA A 173 3.22 10.74 9.86
CA ALA A 173 4.42 10.12 10.42
C ALA A 173 5.52 9.85 9.38
N GLY A 174 5.18 9.83 8.07
CA GLY A 174 6.12 9.49 7.01
C GLY A 174 6.30 7.98 6.85
N LEU A 175 7.50 7.54 6.49
CA LEU A 175 7.81 6.11 6.36
C LEU A 175 7.99 5.49 7.75
N VAL A 176 7.15 4.52 8.07
CA VAL A 176 7.15 3.84 9.37
C VAL A 176 7.37 2.34 9.17
N ARG A 177 8.20 1.76 10.01
CA ARG A 177 8.42 0.31 10.09
C ARG A 177 7.56 -0.29 11.20
N ASN A 178 6.63 -1.14 10.84
CA ASN A 178 5.75 -1.84 11.76
C ASN A 178 6.09 -3.32 11.82
N ARG A 179 6.14 -3.89 13.03
CA ARG A 179 6.14 -5.33 13.23
C ARG A 179 4.69 -5.81 13.33
N VAL A 180 4.30 -6.73 12.47
CA VAL A 180 2.93 -7.22 12.37
C VAL A 180 2.89 -8.74 12.35
N SER A 181 1.82 -9.31 12.90
CA SER A 181 1.49 -10.72 12.75
C SER A 181 0.89 -10.97 11.36
N ASP A 182 1.02 -12.20 10.88
CA ASP A 182 0.37 -12.61 9.65
C ASP A 182 -1.16 -12.71 9.86
N PRO A 183 -1.98 -12.01 9.05
CA PRO A 183 -3.43 -12.15 9.12
C PRO A 183 -3.94 -13.57 8.83
N TYR A 184 -3.12 -14.37 8.16
CA TYR A 184 -3.42 -15.77 7.79
C TYR A 184 -2.71 -16.79 8.68
N ALA A 185 -2.14 -16.36 9.82
CA ALA A 185 -1.50 -17.26 10.78
C ALA A 185 -2.53 -18.25 11.36
N ILE A 186 -2.15 -19.53 11.40
CA ILE A 186 -3.01 -20.60 11.93
C ILE A 186 -3.06 -20.55 13.46
N SER A 187 -2.00 -20.05 14.09
CA SER A 187 -1.90 -19.91 15.55
C SER A 187 -1.26 -18.57 15.90
N LEU A 188 -1.84 -17.91 16.87
CA LEU A 188 -1.35 -16.67 17.48
C LEU A 188 -1.04 -16.94 18.96
N THR A 189 0.09 -16.44 19.44
CA THR A 189 0.49 -16.45 20.86
C THR A 189 0.38 -15.07 21.46
#